data_376c3e7ede5b71512396e1ab7fa2ec9e
#
_entry.id   376c3e7ede5b71512396e1ab7fa2ec9e
#
_cell.length_a   1.000
_cell.length_b   1.000
_cell.length_c   1.000
_cell.angle_alpha   90.00
_cell.angle_beta   90.00
_cell.angle_gamma   90.00
#
_symmetry.space_group_name_H-M   'P 1'
#
loop_
_entity.id
_entity.type
_entity.pdbx_description
1 polymer ?
#
loop_
_entity_poly.entity_id
_entity_poly.type
_entity_poly.pdbx_seq_one_letter_code
_entity_poly.pdbx_strand_id
1 'polypeptide(L)'
;MGSFPDGMDYTFTVADIISHAAGGGAFDLGCLSGIEPVRRIVGRNGSKADILFYELDGERVAVKTYAPRSAVVRNSLGRWLIRREASAYEAASGVAALPAFLGRLGPFALVTRWVDAEPLRERAGARLDSALFDRLGTVLDELHGRGVALADLHHRDVLLGADDALYIVDLATAWVLGRRPGPIRRRLFERFCESDRVNLARMRARFTGGDVAAAVASVSPGAAAWHRRGRRLKRILDRLRGKT
;
A
#
# COMPACT_ATOMS: atom_id res chain seq x y z
N MET A 1 -29.16 1.59 15.45
CA MET A 1 -30.04 0.45 15.14
C MET A 1 -31.11 1.01 14.19
N GLY A 2 -30.84 1.04 12.91
CA GLY A 2 -31.76 1.51 11.87
C GLY A 2 -32.43 0.31 11.27
N SER A 3 -33.73 0.13 11.51
CA SER A 3 -34.56 -0.91 10.91
C SER A 3 -34.73 -0.58 9.43
N PHE A 4 -34.32 -1.51 8.57
CA PHE A 4 -34.68 -1.50 7.16
C PHE A 4 -36.06 -2.15 6.98
N PRO A 5 -36.89 -1.70 6.04
CA PRO A 5 -38.19 -2.30 5.80
C PRO A 5 -38.07 -3.71 5.25
N ASP A 6 -38.89 -4.60 5.76
CA ASP A 6 -38.97 -6.03 5.46
C ASP A 6 -39.09 -6.34 3.98
N GLY A 7 -38.28 -7.32 3.51
CA GLY A 7 -38.66 -8.20 2.41
C GLY A 7 -38.04 -7.94 1.05
N MET A 8 -36.97 -7.14 0.91
CA MET A 8 -36.16 -7.13 -0.31
C MET A 8 -34.75 -7.73 0.01
N ASP A 9 -34.41 -8.81 -0.69
CA ASP A 9 -33.02 -9.28 -0.80
C ASP A 9 -32.21 -8.18 -1.49
N TYR A 10 -31.75 -7.21 -0.68
CA TYR A 10 -30.85 -6.17 -1.18
C TYR A 10 -29.47 -6.81 -1.32
N THR A 11 -29.14 -7.21 -2.53
CA THR A 11 -27.78 -7.60 -2.89
C THR A 11 -26.95 -6.33 -2.90
N PHE A 12 -26.10 -6.14 -1.89
CA PHE A 12 -25.22 -4.99 -1.78
C PHE A 12 -24.17 -5.02 -2.93
N THR A 13 -24.15 -3.98 -3.76
CA THR A 13 -23.37 -3.94 -4.99
C THR A 13 -22.11 -3.06 -4.86
N VAL A 14 -21.15 -3.24 -5.75
CA VAL A 14 -20.01 -2.33 -5.87
C VAL A 14 -20.47 -0.90 -6.23
N ALA A 15 -21.56 -0.78 -6.99
CA ALA A 15 -22.17 0.51 -7.31
C ALA A 15 -22.64 1.24 -6.05
N ASP A 16 -23.15 0.52 -5.04
CA ASP A 16 -23.53 1.11 -3.75
C ASP A 16 -22.31 1.64 -2.98
N ILE A 17 -21.16 0.92 -3.02
CA ILE A 17 -19.89 1.39 -2.44
C ILE A 17 -19.46 2.69 -3.11
N ILE A 18 -19.46 2.74 -4.44
CA ILE A 18 -19.02 3.89 -5.23
C ILE A 18 -19.96 5.08 -5.02
N SER A 19 -21.27 4.88 -5.07
CA SER A 19 -22.29 5.92 -4.89
C SER A 19 -22.19 6.58 -3.50
N HIS A 20 -21.96 5.79 -2.46
CA HIS A 20 -21.84 6.29 -1.09
C HIS A 20 -20.51 6.97 -0.82
N ALA A 21 -19.42 6.46 -1.39
CA ALA A 21 -18.12 7.11 -1.32
C ALA A 21 -18.16 8.51 -1.96
N ALA A 22 -18.89 8.68 -3.06
CA ALA A 22 -19.11 9.95 -3.74
C ALA A 22 -20.04 10.90 -2.95
N GLY A 23 -21.02 10.35 -2.21
CA GLY A 23 -22.02 11.13 -1.46
C GLY A 23 -21.62 11.55 -0.05
N GLY A 24 -20.40 11.22 0.42
CA GLY A 24 -19.94 11.57 1.78
C GLY A 24 -20.69 10.81 2.89
N GLY A 25 -21.54 9.86 2.56
CA GLY A 25 -22.27 9.00 3.49
C GLY A 25 -21.34 8.02 4.20
N ALA A 26 -21.59 7.80 5.49
CA ALA A 26 -20.83 6.84 6.29
C ALA A 26 -21.42 5.44 6.10
N PHE A 27 -20.97 4.68 5.10
CA PHE A 27 -21.16 3.22 5.15
C PHE A 27 -20.27 2.64 6.23
N ASP A 28 -20.86 1.79 7.04
CA ASP A 28 -20.15 0.93 7.98
C ASP A 28 -19.89 -0.43 7.30
N LEU A 29 -18.86 -1.15 7.77
CA LEU A 29 -18.61 -2.55 7.41
C LEU A 29 -19.84 -3.46 7.62
N GLY A 30 -20.85 -2.99 8.37
CA GLY A 30 -22.11 -3.65 8.53
C GLY A 30 -22.86 -3.95 7.22
N CYS A 31 -22.60 -3.20 6.14
CA CYS A 31 -23.18 -3.48 4.82
C CYS A 31 -22.67 -4.79 4.20
N LEU A 32 -21.50 -5.29 4.61
CA LEU A 32 -20.97 -6.59 4.24
C LEU A 32 -21.32 -7.70 5.25
N SER A 33 -22.17 -7.37 6.24
CA SER A 33 -22.65 -8.34 7.23
C SER A 33 -23.48 -9.40 6.56
N GLY A 34 -23.09 -10.67 6.73
CA GLY A 34 -23.74 -11.80 6.06
C GLY A 34 -23.13 -12.22 4.72
N ILE A 35 -22.17 -11.46 4.19
CA ILE A 35 -21.41 -11.84 3.00
C ILE A 35 -20.06 -12.40 3.43
N GLU A 36 -19.80 -13.67 3.12
CA GLU A 36 -18.51 -14.30 3.42
C GLU A 36 -17.44 -13.88 2.39
N PRO A 37 -16.24 -13.47 2.83
CA PRO A 37 -15.16 -13.17 1.91
C PRO A 37 -14.65 -14.45 1.22
N VAL A 38 -14.43 -14.41 -0.09
CA VAL A 38 -13.85 -15.53 -0.86
C VAL A 38 -12.40 -15.80 -0.47
N ARG A 39 -11.71 -14.80 0.10
CA ARG A 39 -10.33 -14.91 0.60
C ARG A 39 -10.10 -13.93 1.74
N ARG A 40 -9.29 -14.34 2.72
CA ARG A 40 -8.90 -13.48 3.85
C ARG A 40 -7.40 -13.56 4.11
N ILE A 41 -6.77 -12.41 4.29
CA ILE A 41 -5.40 -12.28 4.79
C ILE A 41 -5.46 -11.60 6.15
N VAL A 42 -5.17 -12.35 7.20
CA VAL A 42 -5.18 -11.83 8.57
C VAL A 42 -3.87 -11.10 8.86
N GLY A 43 -3.96 -9.91 9.44
CA GLY A 43 -2.79 -9.13 9.85
C GLY A 43 -1.94 -9.91 10.88
N ARG A 44 -0.62 -9.94 10.66
CA ARG A 44 0.34 -10.74 11.42
C ARG A 44 0.40 -10.42 12.92
N ASN A 45 -0.07 -9.25 13.31
CA ASN A 45 -0.12 -8.80 14.71
C ASN A 45 -1.29 -7.86 14.93
N GLY A 46 -1.57 -7.51 16.19
CA GLY A 46 -2.70 -6.67 16.57
C GLY A 46 -2.70 -5.24 16.01
N SER A 47 -1.60 -4.78 15.40
CA SER A 47 -1.48 -3.45 14.80
C SER A 47 -1.58 -3.43 13.26
N LYS A 48 -1.77 -4.59 12.60
CA LYS A 48 -1.91 -4.70 11.15
C LYS A 48 -3.37 -4.91 10.77
N ALA A 49 -3.80 -4.30 9.64
CA ALA A 49 -5.13 -4.52 9.07
C ALA A 49 -5.30 -5.97 8.60
N ASP A 50 -6.54 -6.43 8.54
CA ASP A 50 -6.93 -7.58 7.73
C ASP A 50 -7.26 -7.10 6.32
N ILE A 51 -7.08 -7.98 5.33
CA ILE A 51 -7.52 -7.76 3.95
C ILE A 51 -8.53 -8.86 3.62
N LEU A 52 -9.73 -8.46 3.27
CA LEU A 52 -10.84 -9.33 2.92
C LEU A 52 -11.13 -9.15 1.44
N PHE A 53 -11.28 -10.24 0.72
CA PHE A 53 -11.57 -10.21 -0.71
C PHE A 53 -13.00 -10.69 -0.92
N TYR A 54 -13.78 -9.93 -1.67
CA TYR A 54 -15.17 -10.22 -1.96
C TYR A 54 -15.39 -10.24 -3.47
N GLU A 55 -16.39 -11.01 -3.86
CA GLU A 55 -16.98 -11.02 -5.19
C GLU A 55 -18.45 -10.61 -5.02
N LEU A 56 -18.79 -9.45 -5.55
CA LEU A 56 -20.09 -8.80 -5.37
C LEU A 56 -20.62 -8.47 -6.78
N ASP A 57 -21.73 -9.11 -7.19
CA ASP A 57 -22.35 -8.93 -8.50
C ASP A 57 -21.37 -9.03 -9.69
N GLY A 58 -20.45 -9.99 -9.64
CA GLY A 58 -19.41 -10.18 -10.65
C GLY A 58 -18.23 -9.21 -10.58
N GLU A 59 -18.28 -8.27 -9.64
CA GLU A 59 -17.18 -7.32 -9.36
C GLU A 59 -16.31 -7.81 -8.21
N ARG A 60 -15.00 -7.72 -8.35
CA ARG A 60 -14.03 -8.20 -7.36
C ARG A 60 -13.40 -7.05 -6.59
N VAL A 61 -13.53 -7.06 -5.27
CA VAL A 61 -13.03 -5.99 -4.39
C VAL A 61 -12.16 -6.51 -3.26
N ALA A 62 -11.24 -5.68 -2.82
CA ALA A 62 -10.39 -5.90 -1.65
C ALA A 62 -10.71 -4.86 -0.58
N VAL A 63 -11.09 -5.32 0.61
CA VAL A 63 -11.41 -4.48 1.77
C VAL A 63 -10.29 -4.60 2.79
N LYS A 64 -9.56 -3.51 3.00
CA LYS A 64 -8.55 -3.41 4.06
C LYS A 64 -9.18 -2.84 5.31
N THR A 65 -9.15 -3.58 6.44
CA THR A 65 -9.90 -3.19 7.63
C THR A 65 -9.14 -3.38 8.95
N TYR A 66 -9.37 -2.44 9.86
CA TYR A 66 -8.94 -2.51 11.26
C TYR A 66 -10.10 -2.84 12.22
N ALA A 67 -11.31 -3.06 11.73
CA ALA A 67 -12.50 -3.32 12.57
C ALA A 67 -12.31 -4.47 13.57
N PRO A 68 -11.64 -5.60 13.22
CA PRO A 68 -11.41 -6.70 14.17
C PRO A 68 -10.35 -6.42 15.25
N ARG A 69 -9.71 -5.25 15.23
CA ARG A 69 -8.65 -4.89 16.21
C ARG A 69 -9.25 -4.40 17.52
N SER A 70 -8.41 -4.40 18.58
CA SER A 70 -8.82 -3.85 19.88
C SER A 70 -9.31 -2.40 19.73
N ALA A 71 -10.23 -1.97 20.60
CA ALA A 71 -10.82 -0.64 20.52
C ALA A 71 -9.76 0.48 20.51
N VAL A 72 -8.67 0.32 21.27
CA VAL A 72 -7.55 1.28 21.30
C VAL A 72 -6.86 1.34 19.94
N VAL A 73 -6.43 0.21 19.37
CA VAL A 73 -5.75 0.17 18.07
C VAL A 73 -6.66 0.65 16.96
N ARG A 74 -7.91 0.19 16.94
CA ARG A 74 -8.90 0.55 15.92
C ARG A 74 -9.17 2.05 15.89
N ASN A 75 -9.44 2.66 17.07
CA ASN A 75 -9.82 4.07 17.16
C ASN A 75 -8.65 5.05 17.07
N SER A 76 -7.42 4.63 17.30
CA SER A 76 -6.22 5.46 17.17
C SER A 76 -5.51 5.19 15.84
N LEU A 77 -4.63 4.21 15.83
CA LEU A 77 -3.76 3.85 14.71
C LEU A 77 -4.56 3.48 13.46
N GLY A 78 -5.62 2.65 13.61
CA GLY A 78 -6.42 2.16 12.49
C GLY A 78 -7.09 3.30 11.73
N ARG A 79 -7.80 4.20 12.44
CA ARG A 79 -8.44 5.39 11.83
C ARG A 79 -7.44 6.27 11.12
N TRP A 80 -6.29 6.51 11.73
CA TRP A 80 -5.25 7.36 11.17
C TRP A 80 -4.67 6.74 9.89
N LEU A 81 -4.34 5.43 9.90
CA LEU A 81 -3.78 4.74 8.74
C LEU A 81 -4.78 4.67 7.58
N ILE A 82 -6.06 4.34 7.84
CA ILE A 82 -7.10 4.31 6.81
C ILE A 82 -7.28 5.68 6.16
N ARG A 83 -7.33 6.77 6.95
CA ARG A 83 -7.44 8.13 6.40
C ARG A 83 -6.22 8.50 5.56
N ARG A 84 -5.02 8.17 6.04
CA ARG A 84 -3.76 8.46 5.36
C ARG A 84 -3.67 7.72 4.03
N GLU A 85 -3.99 6.43 4.03
CA GLU A 85 -3.97 5.59 2.83
C GLU A 85 -5.03 6.03 1.81
N ALA A 86 -6.26 6.31 2.25
CA ALA A 86 -7.30 6.86 1.39
C ALA A 86 -6.85 8.18 0.73
N SER A 87 -6.27 9.11 1.51
CA SER A 87 -5.75 10.38 0.96
C SER A 87 -4.62 10.17 -0.04
N ALA A 88 -3.81 9.11 0.11
CA ALA A 88 -2.77 8.78 -0.87
C ALA A 88 -3.38 8.24 -2.17
N TYR A 89 -4.38 7.36 -2.09
CA TYR A 89 -5.13 6.89 -3.27
C TYR A 89 -5.84 8.04 -3.99
N GLU A 90 -6.49 8.95 -3.26
CA GLU A 90 -7.16 10.13 -3.82
C GLU A 90 -6.16 11.04 -4.56
N ALA A 91 -5.00 11.30 -3.95
CA ALA A 91 -3.94 12.13 -4.56
C ALA A 91 -3.31 11.46 -5.79
N ALA A 92 -3.24 10.12 -5.81
CA ALA A 92 -2.71 9.32 -6.90
C ALA A 92 -3.78 8.84 -7.89
N SER A 93 -4.99 9.40 -7.84
CA SER A 93 -6.10 8.99 -8.72
C SER A 93 -5.70 9.00 -10.19
N GLY A 94 -6.04 7.94 -10.92
CA GLY A 94 -5.74 7.77 -12.34
C GLY A 94 -4.36 7.18 -12.65
N VAL A 95 -3.53 6.84 -11.65
CA VAL A 95 -2.30 6.06 -11.85
C VAL A 95 -2.69 4.60 -12.12
N ALA A 96 -2.44 4.13 -13.34
CA ALA A 96 -2.89 2.80 -13.79
C ALA A 96 -2.28 1.63 -12.99
N ALA A 97 -1.10 1.84 -12.42
CA ALA A 97 -0.41 0.86 -11.58
C ALA A 97 -0.94 0.78 -10.15
N LEU A 98 -1.99 1.52 -9.79
CA LEU A 98 -2.67 1.38 -8.51
C LEU A 98 -4.01 0.68 -8.70
N PRO A 99 -4.41 -0.21 -7.78
CA PRO A 99 -5.79 -0.69 -7.75
C PRO A 99 -6.75 0.49 -7.65
N ALA A 100 -7.82 0.48 -8.42
CA ALA A 100 -8.81 1.55 -8.38
C ALA A 100 -9.36 1.69 -6.96
N PHE A 101 -9.26 2.88 -6.38
CA PHE A 101 -9.79 3.21 -5.08
C PHE A 101 -11.30 3.45 -5.19
N LEU A 102 -12.09 2.67 -4.49
CA LEU A 102 -13.55 2.74 -4.52
C LEU A 102 -14.13 3.58 -3.37
N GLY A 103 -13.36 3.77 -2.31
CA GLY A 103 -13.78 4.59 -1.19
C GLY A 103 -13.44 4.02 0.19
N ARG A 104 -14.03 4.62 1.23
CA ARG A 104 -13.90 4.14 2.60
C ARG A 104 -15.22 3.56 3.09
N LEU A 105 -15.14 2.45 3.82
CA LEU A 105 -16.26 1.90 4.59
C LEU A 105 -16.09 2.31 6.06
N GLY A 106 -16.71 3.42 6.41
CA GLY A 106 -16.60 4.01 7.73
C GLY A 106 -15.16 4.45 8.07
N PRO A 107 -14.83 4.58 9.36
CA PRO A 107 -13.54 5.09 9.80
C PRO A 107 -12.41 4.05 9.81
N PHE A 108 -12.73 2.77 9.65
CA PHE A 108 -11.80 1.65 9.92
C PHE A 108 -11.48 0.80 8.71
N ALA A 109 -12.08 1.07 7.54
CA ALA A 109 -11.83 0.31 6.34
C ALA A 109 -11.78 1.18 5.08
N LEU A 110 -11.09 0.68 4.07
CA LEU A 110 -11.07 1.20 2.71
C LEU A 110 -11.26 0.05 1.72
N VAL A 111 -11.75 0.39 0.53
CA VAL A 111 -12.05 -0.55 -0.54
C VAL A 111 -11.30 -0.15 -1.80
N THR A 112 -10.69 -1.13 -2.42
CA THR A 112 -10.08 -1.02 -3.74
C THR A 112 -10.61 -2.14 -4.64
N ARG A 113 -10.47 -2.00 -5.95
CA ARG A 113 -10.62 -3.14 -6.84
C ARG A 113 -9.58 -4.21 -6.48
N TRP A 114 -9.99 -5.46 -6.49
CA TRP A 114 -9.05 -6.56 -6.37
C TRP A 114 -8.34 -6.75 -7.72
N VAL A 115 -7.02 -6.73 -7.69
CA VAL A 115 -6.18 -7.05 -8.85
C VAL A 115 -5.74 -8.50 -8.75
N ASP A 116 -5.85 -9.24 -9.85
CA ASP A 116 -5.43 -10.64 -9.93
C ASP A 116 -3.93 -10.67 -10.27
N ALA A 117 -3.14 -10.55 -9.21
CA ALA A 117 -1.70 -10.40 -9.32
C ALA A 117 -0.99 -11.00 -8.10
N GLU A 118 0.23 -11.47 -8.31
CA GLU A 118 1.08 -12.07 -7.27
C GLU A 118 2.16 -11.11 -6.81
N PRO A 119 2.48 -11.09 -5.50
CA PRO A 119 3.58 -10.29 -5.00
C PRO A 119 4.91 -10.67 -5.66
N LEU A 120 5.71 -9.66 -6.01
CA LEU A 120 7.04 -9.85 -6.58
C LEU A 120 7.94 -10.74 -5.71
N ARG A 121 7.69 -10.79 -4.40
CA ARG A 121 8.40 -11.69 -3.48
C ARG A 121 8.22 -13.17 -3.81
N GLU A 122 7.09 -13.58 -4.38
CA GLU A 122 6.83 -14.99 -4.74
C GLU A 122 7.73 -15.44 -5.90
N ARG A 123 8.28 -14.47 -6.64
CA ARG A 123 9.29 -14.70 -7.67
C ARG A 123 10.73 -14.54 -7.14
N ALA A 124 10.93 -14.55 -5.82
CA ALA A 124 12.25 -14.51 -5.21
C ALA A 124 13.06 -15.75 -5.62
N GLY A 125 14.18 -15.54 -6.31
CA GLY A 125 14.99 -16.60 -6.91
C GLY A 125 14.90 -16.68 -8.44
N ALA A 126 13.83 -16.13 -9.05
CA ALA A 126 13.77 -15.93 -10.49
C ALA A 126 14.54 -14.67 -10.88
N ARG A 127 15.25 -14.73 -12.01
CA ARG A 127 15.86 -13.53 -12.61
C ARG A 127 14.80 -12.83 -13.44
N LEU A 128 14.46 -11.60 -13.04
CA LEU A 128 13.44 -10.80 -13.74
C LEU A 128 14.09 -9.86 -14.74
N ASP A 129 13.32 -9.47 -15.78
CA ASP A 129 13.75 -8.49 -16.75
C ASP A 129 13.93 -7.11 -16.09
N SER A 130 14.99 -6.41 -16.50
CA SER A 130 15.25 -5.04 -16.06
C SER A 130 14.17 -4.06 -16.51
N ALA A 131 13.51 -4.31 -17.64
CA ALA A 131 12.42 -3.52 -18.17
C ALA A 131 11.24 -3.39 -17.19
N LEU A 132 10.99 -4.40 -16.35
CA LEU A 132 10.01 -4.34 -15.29
C LEU A 132 10.33 -3.19 -14.30
N PHE A 133 11.60 -3.07 -13.92
CA PHE A 133 12.04 -2.04 -12.97
C PHE A 133 12.10 -0.65 -13.61
N ASP A 134 12.29 -0.56 -14.93
CA ASP A 134 12.16 0.69 -15.68
C ASP A 134 10.71 1.18 -15.68
N ARG A 135 9.75 0.27 -15.90
CA ARG A 135 8.30 0.56 -15.75
C ARG A 135 7.94 0.98 -14.33
N LEU A 136 8.46 0.27 -13.32
CA LEU A 136 8.24 0.66 -11.91
C LEU A 136 8.82 2.04 -11.61
N GLY A 137 9.96 2.39 -12.21
CA GLY A 137 10.55 3.73 -12.14
C GLY A 137 9.63 4.80 -12.69
N THR A 138 9.04 4.56 -13.87
CA THR A 138 8.06 5.46 -14.50
C THR A 138 6.83 5.67 -13.59
N VAL A 139 6.32 4.60 -12.99
CA VAL A 139 5.20 4.69 -12.04
C VAL A 139 5.56 5.53 -10.81
N LEU A 140 6.78 5.36 -10.26
CA LEU A 140 7.24 6.18 -9.14
C LEU A 140 7.35 7.66 -9.54
N ASP A 141 7.88 7.96 -10.71
CA ASP A 141 7.99 9.36 -11.18
C ASP A 141 6.59 9.97 -11.39
N GLU A 142 5.61 9.20 -11.87
CA GLU A 142 4.21 9.64 -11.95
C GLU A 142 3.61 9.93 -10.57
N LEU A 143 3.80 9.03 -9.60
CA LEU A 143 3.35 9.22 -8.22
C LEU A 143 3.99 10.45 -7.57
N HIS A 144 5.31 10.59 -7.71
CA HIS A 144 6.06 11.75 -7.20
C HIS A 144 5.58 13.05 -7.85
N GLY A 145 5.30 13.05 -9.17
CA GLY A 145 4.72 14.18 -9.89
C GLY A 145 3.33 14.59 -9.38
N ARG A 146 2.55 13.63 -8.88
CA ARG A 146 1.25 13.86 -8.21
C ARG A 146 1.39 14.23 -6.72
N GLY A 147 2.60 14.35 -6.23
CA GLY A 147 2.88 14.68 -4.83
C GLY A 147 2.68 13.51 -3.86
N VAL A 148 2.81 12.28 -4.32
CA VAL A 148 2.71 11.07 -3.50
C VAL A 148 4.05 10.34 -3.51
N ALA A 149 4.69 10.17 -2.34
CA ALA A 149 5.88 9.32 -2.16
C ALA A 149 5.48 8.11 -1.29
N LEU A 150 5.91 6.90 -1.67
CA LEU A 150 5.53 5.66 -0.98
C LEU A 150 6.23 5.53 0.37
N ALA A 151 7.43 6.10 0.49
CA ALA A 151 8.30 6.15 1.66
C ALA A 151 8.89 4.78 2.10
N ASP A 152 8.19 3.67 1.88
CA ASP A 152 8.63 2.31 2.21
C ASP A 152 8.26 1.32 1.10
N LEU A 153 8.67 1.61 -0.14
CA LEU A 153 8.47 0.71 -1.28
C LEU A 153 9.17 -0.63 -1.04
N HIS A 154 8.42 -1.70 -1.03
CA HIS A 154 8.93 -3.04 -0.78
C HIS A 154 8.43 -4.04 -1.84
N HIS A 155 9.24 -5.06 -2.17
CA HIS A 155 8.89 -6.11 -3.15
C HIS A 155 7.65 -6.95 -2.78
N ARG A 156 7.12 -6.81 -1.57
CA ARG A 156 5.84 -7.40 -1.15
C ARG A 156 4.64 -6.61 -1.61
N ASP A 157 4.85 -5.32 -1.83
CA ASP A 157 3.80 -4.35 -2.14
C ASP A 157 3.73 -4.07 -3.66
N VAL A 158 4.67 -4.67 -4.42
CA VAL A 158 4.66 -4.70 -5.89
C VAL A 158 4.11 -6.03 -6.33
N LEU A 159 3.02 -6.01 -7.10
CA LEU A 159 2.37 -7.20 -7.64
C LEU A 159 2.53 -7.25 -9.16
N LEU A 160 2.58 -8.47 -9.70
CA LEU A 160 2.60 -8.75 -11.13
C LEU A 160 1.40 -9.59 -11.52
N GLY A 161 0.60 -9.12 -12.46
CA GLY A 161 -0.47 -9.85 -13.11
C GLY A 161 0.08 -10.90 -14.11
N ALA A 162 -0.82 -11.73 -14.64
CA ALA A 162 -0.48 -12.78 -15.59
C ALA A 162 0.05 -12.22 -16.93
N ASP A 163 -0.38 -11.03 -17.31
CA ASP A 163 0.01 -10.27 -18.49
C ASP A 163 1.18 -9.30 -18.24
N ASP A 164 1.97 -9.54 -17.17
CA ASP A 164 3.01 -8.64 -16.67
C ASP A 164 2.50 -7.23 -16.28
N ALA A 165 1.21 -7.08 -16.08
CA ALA A 165 0.66 -5.85 -15.51
C ALA A 165 1.24 -5.60 -14.12
N LEU A 166 1.74 -4.37 -13.91
CA LEU A 166 2.39 -3.96 -12.67
C LEU A 166 1.38 -3.23 -11.77
N TYR A 167 1.31 -3.67 -10.50
CA TYR A 167 0.50 -2.99 -9.51
C TYR A 167 1.31 -2.70 -8.24
N ILE A 168 1.02 -1.56 -7.61
CA ILE A 168 1.53 -1.19 -6.28
C ILE A 168 0.35 -1.16 -5.32
N VAL A 169 0.47 -1.87 -4.21
CA VAL A 169 -0.54 -1.92 -3.14
C VAL A 169 0.04 -1.43 -1.82
N ASP A 170 -0.82 -1.17 -0.83
CA ASP A 170 -0.45 -0.73 0.52
C ASP A 170 0.20 0.66 0.58
N LEU A 171 -0.61 1.69 0.37
CA LEU A 171 -0.19 3.09 0.48
C LEU A 171 -0.23 3.65 1.93
N ALA A 172 -0.33 2.78 2.95
CA ALA A 172 -0.46 3.21 4.35
C ALA A 172 0.74 4.04 4.85
N THR A 173 1.94 3.82 4.29
CA THR A 173 3.15 4.59 4.60
C THR A 173 3.36 5.79 3.69
N ALA A 174 2.56 5.95 2.65
CA ALA A 174 2.73 6.99 1.66
C ALA A 174 2.65 8.41 2.26
N TRP A 175 3.49 9.30 1.76
CA TRP A 175 3.51 10.71 2.13
C TRP A 175 2.89 11.55 1.03
N VAL A 176 1.82 12.26 1.35
CA VAL A 176 1.16 13.18 0.42
C VAL A 176 1.65 14.60 0.66
N LEU A 177 2.19 15.24 -0.37
CA LEU A 177 2.77 16.59 -0.29
C LEU A 177 1.72 17.66 0.04
N GLY A 178 0.52 17.51 -0.54
CA GLY A 178 -0.57 18.48 -0.40
C GLY A 178 -0.43 19.66 -1.36
N ARG A 179 -1.49 20.49 -1.44
CA ARG A 179 -1.60 21.58 -2.44
C ARG A 179 -0.66 22.78 -2.19
N ARG A 180 -0.39 23.12 -0.95
CA ARG A 180 0.43 24.29 -0.55
C ARG A 180 1.47 23.85 0.49
N PRO A 181 2.50 23.08 0.11
CA PRO A 181 3.48 22.62 1.08
C PRO A 181 4.45 23.74 1.45
N GLY A 182 4.68 23.92 2.74
CA GLY A 182 5.78 24.74 3.22
C GLY A 182 7.15 24.11 2.92
N PRO A 183 8.26 24.87 3.07
CA PRO A 183 9.59 24.43 2.68
C PRO A 183 10.05 23.15 3.39
N ILE A 184 9.76 23.01 4.67
CA ILE A 184 10.09 21.81 5.46
C ILE A 184 9.36 20.58 4.90
N ARG A 185 8.05 20.71 4.62
CA ARG A 185 7.23 19.62 4.10
C ARG A 185 7.70 19.17 2.72
N ARG A 186 8.09 20.13 1.86
CA ARG A 186 8.68 19.85 0.54
C ARG A 186 10.00 19.08 0.66
N ARG A 187 10.89 19.54 1.54
CA ARG A 187 12.18 18.87 1.77
C ARG A 187 12.03 17.45 2.31
N LEU A 188 11.05 17.21 3.20
CA LEU A 188 10.72 15.86 3.67
C LEU A 188 10.18 15.00 2.54
N PHE A 189 9.30 15.52 1.70
CA PHE A 189 8.78 14.82 0.53
C PHE A 189 9.89 14.41 -0.43
N GLU A 190 10.82 15.30 -0.75
CA GLU A 190 11.99 15.01 -1.59
C GLU A 190 12.84 13.86 -1.00
N ARG A 191 12.97 13.81 0.33
CA ARG A 191 13.66 12.70 1.01
C ARG A 191 12.93 11.37 0.88
N PHE A 192 11.60 11.38 0.92
CA PHE A 192 10.82 10.17 0.69
C PHE A 192 10.88 9.73 -0.78
N CYS A 193 10.85 10.64 -1.75
CA CYS A 193 11.08 10.32 -3.15
C CYS A 193 12.47 9.70 -3.38
N GLU A 194 13.51 10.24 -2.74
CA GLU A 194 14.86 9.66 -2.77
C GLU A 194 14.88 8.24 -2.17
N SER A 195 14.17 8.01 -1.05
CA SER A 195 14.03 6.69 -0.44
C SER A 195 13.38 5.68 -1.39
N ASP A 196 12.32 6.08 -2.10
CA ASP A 196 11.63 5.24 -3.07
C ASP A 196 12.57 4.83 -4.21
N ARG A 197 13.35 5.77 -4.76
CA ARG A 197 14.36 5.49 -5.80
C ARG A 197 15.47 4.55 -5.31
N VAL A 198 15.93 4.71 -4.08
CA VAL A 198 16.89 3.80 -3.45
C VAL A 198 16.30 2.40 -3.27
N ASN A 199 15.03 2.29 -2.88
CA ASN A 199 14.36 1.01 -2.71
C ASN A 199 14.13 0.33 -4.06
N LEU A 200 13.79 1.09 -5.11
CA LEU A 200 13.71 0.59 -6.49
C LEU A 200 15.06 0.05 -6.97
N ALA A 201 16.15 0.80 -6.81
CA ALA A 201 17.50 0.37 -7.23
C ALA A 201 17.93 -0.90 -6.49
N ARG A 202 17.64 -0.99 -5.19
CA ARG A 202 17.89 -2.18 -4.38
C ARG A 202 17.09 -3.37 -4.87
N MET A 203 15.81 -3.17 -5.19
CA MET A 203 14.91 -4.20 -5.69
C MET A 203 15.36 -4.68 -7.07
N ARG A 204 15.67 -3.76 -8.00
CA ARG A 204 16.22 -4.06 -9.32
C ARG A 204 17.45 -4.94 -9.19
N ALA A 205 18.49 -4.49 -8.47
CA ALA A 205 19.72 -5.26 -8.32
C ALA A 205 19.48 -6.66 -7.74
N ARG A 206 18.59 -6.77 -6.73
CA ARG A 206 18.24 -8.05 -6.12
C ARG A 206 17.62 -9.05 -7.11
N PHE A 207 16.70 -8.60 -7.96
CA PHE A 207 15.94 -9.46 -8.87
C PHE A 207 16.57 -9.63 -10.25
N THR A 208 17.53 -8.76 -10.64
CA THR A 208 18.30 -8.92 -11.88
C THR A 208 19.68 -9.54 -11.67
N GLY A 209 20.06 -9.86 -10.42
CA GLY A 209 21.35 -10.44 -10.07
C GLY A 209 22.51 -9.44 -10.04
N GLY A 210 22.21 -8.14 -9.88
CA GLY A 210 23.21 -7.07 -9.77
C GLY A 210 23.75 -6.87 -8.35
N ASP A 211 24.78 -6.05 -8.21
CA ASP A 211 25.31 -5.62 -6.91
C ASP A 211 24.41 -4.56 -6.28
N VAL A 212 23.73 -4.95 -5.20
CA VAL A 212 22.83 -4.08 -4.43
C VAL A 212 23.57 -2.86 -3.84
N ALA A 213 24.81 -3.01 -3.42
CA ALA A 213 25.55 -1.91 -2.80
C ALA A 213 25.95 -0.87 -3.85
N ALA A 214 26.38 -1.31 -5.03
CA ALA A 214 26.69 -0.45 -6.17
C ALA A 214 25.42 0.27 -6.68
N ALA A 215 24.31 -0.45 -6.83
CA ALA A 215 23.02 0.12 -7.28
C ALA A 215 22.49 1.20 -6.33
N VAL A 216 22.58 1.00 -5.01
CA VAL A 216 22.20 2.01 -4.03
C VAL A 216 23.13 3.22 -4.06
N ALA A 217 24.45 3.00 -4.23
CA ALA A 217 25.45 4.07 -4.28
C ALA A 217 25.27 4.97 -5.52
N SER A 218 24.83 4.42 -6.64
CA SER A 218 24.58 5.19 -7.87
C SER A 218 23.38 6.15 -7.77
N VAL A 219 22.36 5.81 -6.98
CA VAL A 219 21.17 6.64 -6.80
C VAL A 219 21.36 7.69 -5.70
N SER A 220 21.98 7.32 -4.60
CA SER A 220 22.21 8.22 -3.46
C SER A 220 23.51 7.88 -2.73
N PRO A 221 24.60 8.57 -3.04
CA PRO A 221 25.87 8.41 -2.32
C PRO A 221 25.74 8.63 -0.81
N GLY A 222 24.87 9.56 -0.40
CA GLY A 222 24.55 9.83 1.01
C GLY A 222 23.80 8.69 1.70
N ALA A 223 22.80 8.10 1.04
CA ALA A 223 22.06 6.95 1.55
C ALA A 223 22.98 5.72 1.69
N ALA A 224 23.91 5.49 0.76
CA ALA A 224 24.90 4.42 0.87
C ALA A 224 25.78 4.56 2.11
N ALA A 225 26.21 5.79 2.45
CA ALA A 225 26.98 6.06 3.67
C ALA A 225 26.16 5.81 4.94
N TRP A 226 24.90 6.25 4.96
CA TRP A 226 23.98 6.02 6.07
C TRP A 226 23.71 4.53 6.30
N HIS A 227 23.43 3.78 5.23
CA HIS A 227 23.24 2.32 5.32
C HIS A 227 24.48 1.57 5.82
N ARG A 228 25.68 1.99 5.41
CA ARG A 228 26.93 1.42 5.96
C ARG A 228 27.04 1.66 7.46
N ARG A 229 26.72 2.87 7.93
CA ARG A 229 26.70 3.21 9.36
C ARG A 229 25.64 2.43 10.13
N GLY A 230 24.42 2.33 9.61
CA GLY A 230 23.33 1.56 10.21
C GLY A 230 23.66 0.07 10.35
N ARG A 231 24.27 -0.56 9.34
CA ARG A 231 24.72 -1.96 9.41
C ARG A 231 25.87 -2.15 10.42
N ARG A 232 26.77 -1.16 10.58
CA ARG A 232 27.79 -1.20 11.63
C ARG A 232 27.17 -1.15 13.02
N LEU A 233 26.23 -0.23 13.23
CA LEU A 233 25.52 -0.08 14.51
C LEU A 233 24.71 -1.34 14.84
N LYS A 234 23.98 -1.88 13.87
CA LYS A 234 23.23 -3.13 14.06
C LYS A 234 24.15 -4.29 14.47
N ARG A 235 25.28 -4.48 13.78
CA ARG A 235 26.27 -5.51 14.14
C ARG A 235 26.82 -5.35 15.55
N ILE A 236 27.05 -4.11 15.99
CA ILE A 236 27.49 -3.82 17.36
C ILE A 236 26.39 -4.18 18.35
N LEU A 237 25.14 -3.78 18.09
CA LEU A 237 24.00 -4.10 18.93
C LEU A 237 23.68 -5.61 18.98
N ASP A 238 23.82 -6.31 17.86
CA ASP A 238 23.62 -7.76 17.79
C ASP A 238 24.69 -8.50 18.60
N ARG A 239 25.95 -8.06 18.53
CA ARG A 239 27.05 -8.58 19.39
C ARG A 239 26.80 -8.32 20.87
N LEU A 240 26.33 -7.12 21.25
CA LEU A 240 25.99 -6.78 22.62
C LEU A 240 24.80 -7.56 23.15
N ARG A 241 23.92 -8.04 22.28
CA ARG A 241 22.74 -8.88 22.60
C ARG A 241 23.01 -10.37 22.56
N GLY A 242 24.26 -10.80 22.33
CA GLY A 242 24.64 -12.22 22.27
C GLY A 242 23.98 -12.97 21.09
N LYS A 243 23.54 -12.27 20.05
CA LYS A 243 23.06 -12.88 18.80
C LYS A 243 24.25 -12.93 17.84
N THR A 244 24.99 -14.04 17.91
CA THR A 244 25.96 -14.44 16.85
C THR A 244 25.21 -15.11 15.72
#